data_029756270fac11c6f1a9aaa60517d9f1
#
_entry.id   029756270fac11c6f1a9aaa60517d9f1
#
_cell.length_a   1.000
_cell.length_b   1.000
_cell.length_c   1.000
_cell.angle_alpha   90.00
_cell.angle_beta   90.00
_cell.angle_gamma   90.00
#
_symmetry.space_group_name_H-M   'P 1'
#
loop_
_entity.id
_entity.type
_entity.pdbx_description
1 polymer ?
#
loop_
_entity_poly.entity_id
_entity_poly.type
_entity_poly.pdbx_seq_one_letter_code
_entity_poly.pdbx_strand_id
1 'polypeptide(L)'
;MTPFYSSLALWVGGVVLVAVLNTDLTKNDRKKLGKANSVQLFFGRYMMFLAISLIQGLIIALGDLYFLKIQCENPLLFIATCMISSIVYSLIIYSLTITFSVVGKALAVIILILQVAGSGGTFPIEVLPAPFKAIAPFLPFKYGINALRETVAGLDWGSYWHNLGMLLIFIVPALILGLLLRKPCIKIIAFFNEKIEESDLVI
;
A
#
# COMPACT_ATOMS: atom_id res chain seq x y z
N MET A 1 5.26 12.95 -15.18
CA MET A 1 5.97 12.65 -13.93
C MET A 1 5.05 12.61 -12.70
N THR A 2 4.06 13.51 -12.56
CA THR A 2 3.13 13.59 -11.41
C THR A 2 2.51 12.25 -11.01
N PRO A 3 1.91 11.43 -11.90
CA PRO A 3 1.30 10.16 -11.51
C PRO A 3 2.22 9.19 -10.75
N PHE A 4 3.51 9.24 -11.08
CA PHE A 4 4.52 8.46 -10.37
C PHE A 4 4.76 8.99 -8.95
N TYR A 5 4.95 10.31 -8.81
CA TYR A 5 5.21 10.91 -7.50
C TYR A 5 3.99 10.85 -6.58
N SER A 6 2.77 11.01 -7.12
CA SER A 6 1.54 10.82 -6.35
C SER A 6 1.44 9.38 -5.82
N SER A 7 1.67 8.37 -6.67
CA SER A 7 1.68 6.95 -6.25
C SER A 7 2.77 6.67 -5.22
N LEU A 8 3.96 7.26 -5.39
CA LEU A 8 5.07 7.15 -4.45
C LEU A 8 4.70 7.75 -3.08
N ALA A 9 4.15 8.95 -3.06
CA ALA A 9 3.73 9.63 -1.84
C ALA A 9 2.64 8.85 -1.09
N LEU A 10 1.67 8.26 -1.81
CA LEU A 10 0.63 7.42 -1.24
C LEU A 10 1.21 6.17 -0.55
N TRP A 11 2.18 5.50 -1.16
CA TRP A 11 2.82 4.32 -0.56
C TRP A 11 3.70 4.68 0.63
N VAL A 12 4.57 5.69 0.48
CA VAL A 12 5.46 6.16 1.55
C VAL A 12 4.65 6.58 2.77
N GLY A 13 3.57 7.32 2.57
CA GLY A 13 2.68 7.69 3.66
C GLY A 13 2.02 6.50 4.34
N GLY A 14 1.65 5.45 3.58
CA GLY A 14 1.18 4.19 4.16
C GLY A 14 2.25 3.49 5.01
N VAL A 15 3.52 3.50 4.57
CA VAL A 15 4.65 2.96 5.36
C VAL A 15 4.87 3.78 6.64
N VAL A 16 4.85 5.11 6.55
CA VAL A 16 4.95 5.99 7.72
C VAL A 16 3.78 5.74 8.68
N LEU A 17 2.58 5.55 8.16
CA LEU A 17 1.39 5.29 8.97
C LEU A 17 1.53 4.03 9.83
N VAL A 18 1.99 2.91 9.25
CA VAL A 18 2.23 1.67 10.02
C VAL A 18 3.49 1.73 10.90
N ALA A 19 4.40 2.68 10.65
CA ALA A 19 5.53 2.92 11.53
C ALA A 19 5.13 3.66 12.81
N VAL A 20 4.23 4.65 12.67
CA VAL A 20 3.77 5.50 13.79
C VAL A 20 2.65 4.85 14.58
N LEU A 21 1.69 4.22 13.90
CA LEU A 21 0.55 3.59 14.55
C LEU A 21 0.87 2.13 14.93
N ASN A 22 0.59 1.82 16.19
CA ASN A 22 0.78 0.46 16.69
C ASN A 22 -0.18 -0.53 16.00
N THR A 23 0.38 -1.49 15.28
CA THR A 23 -0.38 -2.56 14.62
C THR A 23 -0.67 -3.74 15.57
N ASP A 24 0.04 -3.83 16.71
CA ASP A 24 -0.08 -4.93 17.65
C ASP A 24 -1.13 -4.68 18.74
N LEU A 25 -1.88 -5.74 19.12
CA LEU A 25 -2.80 -5.70 20.25
C LEU A 25 -2.01 -5.80 21.57
N THR A 26 -2.14 -4.78 22.40
CA THR A 26 -1.68 -4.85 23.78
C THR A 26 -2.39 -6.00 24.51
N LYS A 27 -1.70 -6.67 25.45
CA LYS A 27 -2.28 -7.76 26.26
C LYS A 27 -3.60 -7.36 26.94
N ASN A 28 -3.74 -6.09 27.33
CA ASN A 28 -4.97 -5.55 27.93
C ASN A 28 -6.12 -5.43 26.94
N ASP A 29 -5.84 -5.06 25.68
CA ASP A 29 -6.87 -4.97 24.64
C ASP A 29 -7.40 -6.34 24.25
N ARG A 30 -6.53 -7.36 24.24
CA ARG A 30 -6.96 -8.76 24.05
C ARG A 30 -7.92 -9.24 25.13
N LYS A 31 -7.72 -8.84 26.41
CA LYS A 31 -8.62 -9.18 27.51
C LYS A 31 -9.98 -8.49 27.39
N LYS A 32 -10.00 -7.22 26.97
CA LYS A 32 -11.24 -6.45 26.78
C LYS A 32 -12.06 -6.94 25.58
N LEU A 33 -11.40 -7.44 24.54
CA LEU A 33 -12.00 -7.91 23.28
C LEU A 33 -12.31 -9.42 23.28
N GLY A 34 -12.26 -10.09 24.40
CA GLY A 34 -12.22 -11.54 24.68
C GLY A 34 -13.06 -12.51 23.83
N LYS A 35 -14.05 -12.04 23.05
CA LYS A 35 -14.85 -12.84 22.11
C LYS A 35 -14.78 -12.38 20.65
N ALA A 36 -13.95 -11.39 20.31
CA ALA A 36 -13.90 -10.87 18.95
C ALA A 36 -13.21 -11.85 18.00
N ASN A 37 -13.85 -12.12 16.87
CA ASN A 37 -13.30 -12.97 15.82
C ASN A 37 -12.08 -12.31 15.16
N SER A 38 -11.12 -13.10 14.67
CA SER A 38 -9.90 -12.59 14.00
C SER A 38 -10.21 -11.62 12.85
N VAL A 39 -11.31 -11.85 12.13
CA VAL A 39 -11.78 -10.99 11.04
C VAL A 39 -12.24 -9.64 11.57
N GLN A 40 -13.01 -9.61 12.65
CA GLN A 40 -13.48 -8.38 13.29
C GLN A 40 -12.31 -7.55 13.82
N LEU A 41 -11.30 -8.19 14.40
CA LEU A 41 -10.09 -7.54 14.87
C LEU A 41 -9.26 -6.94 13.71
N PHE A 42 -9.18 -7.65 12.59
CA PHE A 42 -8.49 -7.17 11.40
C PHE A 42 -9.16 -5.92 10.84
N PHE A 43 -10.45 -6.00 10.53
CA PHE A 43 -11.19 -4.88 9.95
C PHE A 43 -11.35 -3.71 10.92
N GLY A 44 -11.63 -3.96 12.20
CA GLY A 44 -11.78 -2.90 13.20
C GLY A 44 -10.52 -2.03 13.34
N ARG A 45 -9.34 -2.61 13.19
CA ARG A 45 -8.08 -1.86 13.16
C ARG A 45 -7.81 -1.23 11.82
N TYR A 46 -8.07 -1.94 10.73
CA TYR A 46 -7.88 -1.41 9.39
C TYR A 46 -8.72 -0.15 9.16
N MET A 47 -9.91 -0.04 9.75
CA MET A 47 -10.76 1.17 9.61
C MET A 47 -10.04 2.46 10.01
N MET A 48 -9.19 2.44 11.03
CA MET A 48 -8.40 3.60 11.41
C MET A 48 -7.33 3.92 10.36
N PHE A 49 -6.63 2.89 9.87
CA PHE A 49 -5.66 3.06 8.78
C PHE A 49 -6.33 3.55 7.50
N LEU A 50 -7.50 3.01 7.18
CA LEU A 50 -8.30 3.41 6.04
C LEU A 50 -8.70 4.88 6.12
N ALA A 51 -9.21 5.34 7.26
CA ALA A 51 -9.63 6.74 7.42
C ALA A 51 -8.46 7.70 7.19
N ILE A 52 -7.29 7.43 7.80
CA ILE A 52 -6.11 8.29 7.65
C ILE A 52 -5.56 8.21 6.23
N SER A 53 -5.53 7.02 5.60
CA SER A 53 -5.05 6.87 4.23
C SER A 53 -5.94 7.56 3.22
N LEU A 54 -7.26 7.60 3.43
CA LEU A 54 -8.19 8.38 2.60
C LEU A 54 -7.93 9.88 2.71
N ILE A 55 -7.74 10.39 3.92
CA ILE A 55 -7.38 11.80 4.15
C ILE A 55 -6.04 12.11 3.46
N GLN A 56 -5.05 11.25 3.59
CA GLN A 56 -3.77 11.36 2.90
C GLN A 56 -3.93 11.38 1.38
N GLY A 57 -4.72 10.46 0.82
CA GLY A 57 -4.99 10.41 -0.61
C GLY A 57 -5.64 11.69 -1.13
N LEU A 58 -6.58 12.24 -0.36
CA LEU A 58 -7.23 13.51 -0.68
C LEU A 58 -6.25 14.68 -0.62
N ILE A 59 -5.41 14.76 0.42
CA ILE A 59 -4.40 15.83 0.58
C ILE A 59 -3.41 15.79 -0.58
N ILE A 60 -2.91 14.61 -0.98
CA ILE A 60 -1.97 14.47 -2.09
C ILE A 60 -2.65 14.90 -3.39
N ALA A 61 -3.86 14.43 -3.68
CA ALA A 61 -4.57 14.79 -4.89
C ALA A 61 -4.87 16.29 -5.00
N LEU A 62 -5.32 16.91 -3.91
CA LEU A 62 -5.56 18.36 -3.85
C LEU A 62 -4.24 19.14 -3.92
N GLY A 63 -3.19 18.64 -3.29
CA GLY A 63 -1.84 19.22 -3.38
C GLY A 63 -1.32 19.25 -4.81
N ASP A 64 -1.45 18.15 -5.53
CA ASP A 64 -1.04 18.07 -6.94
C ASP A 64 -1.86 19.03 -7.81
N LEU A 65 -3.18 19.10 -7.63
CA LEU A 65 -4.05 19.97 -8.45
C LEU A 65 -3.88 21.46 -8.14
N TYR A 66 -3.85 21.86 -6.85
CA TYR A 66 -3.90 23.25 -6.44
C TYR A 66 -2.54 23.87 -6.15
N PHE A 67 -1.60 23.12 -5.53
CA PHE A 67 -0.26 23.62 -5.21
C PHE A 67 0.70 23.41 -6.37
N LEU A 68 0.78 22.20 -6.93
CA LEU A 68 1.64 21.93 -8.09
C LEU A 68 1.00 22.39 -9.41
N LYS A 69 -0.31 22.74 -9.40
CA LYS A 69 -1.06 23.21 -10.57
C LYS A 69 -0.87 22.34 -11.80
N ILE A 70 -0.93 21.04 -11.61
CA ILE A 70 -0.82 20.10 -12.71
C ILE A 70 -1.96 20.31 -13.72
N GLN A 71 -1.64 20.25 -14.98
CA GLN A 71 -2.66 20.22 -16.04
C GLN A 71 -3.31 18.83 -16.02
N CYS A 72 -4.55 18.76 -15.58
CA CYS A 72 -5.30 17.51 -15.45
C CYS A 72 -6.62 17.68 -16.19
N GLU A 73 -6.90 16.83 -17.17
CA GLU A 73 -8.15 16.88 -17.93
C GLU A 73 -9.37 16.50 -17.06
N ASN A 74 -9.20 15.52 -16.19
CA ASN A 74 -10.29 15.00 -15.36
C ASN A 74 -9.96 15.04 -13.87
N PRO A 75 -10.02 16.23 -13.20
CA PRO A 75 -9.60 16.39 -11.82
C PRO A 75 -10.37 15.51 -10.82
N LEU A 76 -11.67 15.31 -11.02
CA LEU A 76 -12.48 14.45 -10.15
C LEU A 76 -12.06 12.98 -10.22
N LEU A 77 -11.79 12.48 -11.44
CA LEU A 77 -11.27 11.11 -11.61
C LEU A 77 -9.87 10.97 -11.04
N PHE A 78 -9.04 11.99 -11.14
CA PHE A 78 -7.71 12.01 -10.52
C PHE A 78 -7.81 11.86 -9.00
N ILE A 79 -8.67 12.65 -8.34
CA ILE A 79 -8.91 12.55 -6.89
C ILE A 79 -9.43 11.15 -6.53
N ALA A 80 -10.45 10.65 -7.25
CA ALA A 80 -11.01 9.33 -7.00
C ALA A 80 -9.96 8.22 -7.16
N THR A 81 -9.11 8.29 -8.18
CA THR A 81 -8.04 7.32 -8.42
C THR A 81 -6.97 7.38 -7.34
N CYS A 82 -6.59 8.56 -6.84
CA CYS A 82 -5.69 8.72 -5.70
C CYS A 82 -6.28 8.08 -4.44
N MET A 83 -7.57 8.29 -4.16
CA MET A 83 -8.24 7.70 -3.01
C MET A 83 -8.31 6.17 -3.11
N ILE A 84 -8.66 5.62 -4.28
CA ILE A 84 -8.69 4.17 -4.51
C ILE A 84 -7.28 3.58 -4.36
N SER A 85 -6.28 4.21 -4.94
CA SER A 85 -4.88 3.78 -4.82
C SER A 85 -4.41 3.79 -3.37
N SER A 86 -4.80 4.83 -2.60
CA SER A 86 -4.50 4.94 -1.17
C SER A 86 -5.11 3.77 -0.36
N ILE A 87 -6.36 3.38 -0.66
CA ILE A 87 -7.02 2.22 -0.03
C ILE A 87 -6.22 0.94 -0.32
N VAL A 88 -5.88 0.69 -1.58
CA VAL A 88 -5.18 -0.54 -1.97
C VAL A 88 -3.79 -0.60 -1.35
N TYR A 89 -3.02 0.49 -1.45
CA TYR A 89 -1.66 0.54 -0.92
C TYR A 89 -1.63 0.40 0.60
N SER A 90 -2.50 1.12 1.31
CA SER A 90 -2.60 1.01 2.77
C SER A 90 -3.01 -0.40 3.22
N LEU A 91 -3.91 -1.06 2.49
CA LEU A 91 -4.32 -2.43 2.79
C LEU A 91 -3.16 -3.43 2.61
N ILE A 92 -2.39 -3.31 1.54
CA ILE A 92 -1.21 -4.16 1.30
C ILE A 92 -0.20 -3.98 2.43
N ILE A 93 0.17 -2.73 2.73
CA ILE A 93 1.16 -2.40 3.77
C ILE A 93 0.68 -2.85 5.16
N TYR A 94 -0.60 -2.59 5.48
CA TYR A 94 -1.21 -3.04 6.72
C TYR A 94 -1.20 -4.57 6.84
N SER A 95 -1.58 -5.29 5.79
CA SER A 95 -1.61 -6.75 5.78
C SER A 95 -0.22 -7.36 5.94
N LEU A 96 0.80 -6.79 5.30
CA LEU A 96 2.21 -7.17 5.51
C LEU A 96 2.63 -6.96 6.96
N THR A 97 2.32 -5.78 7.52
CA THR A 97 2.73 -5.42 8.87
C THR A 97 2.03 -6.25 9.93
N ILE A 98 0.71 -6.49 9.81
CA ILE A 98 -0.02 -7.28 10.80
C ILE A 98 0.33 -8.78 10.73
N THR A 99 0.82 -9.24 9.58
CA THR A 99 1.22 -10.63 9.37
C THR A 99 2.65 -10.89 9.82
N PHE A 100 3.58 -9.98 9.54
CA PHE A 100 5.03 -10.18 9.77
C PHE A 100 5.64 -9.20 10.77
N SER A 101 4.83 -8.33 11.42
CA SER A 101 5.30 -7.35 12.42
C SER A 101 6.44 -6.47 11.87
N VAL A 102 7.59 -6.39 12.55
CA VAL A 102 8.75 -5.60 12.14
C VAL A 102 9.26 -5.99 10.75
N VAL A 103 9.33 -7.30 10.45
CA VAL A 103 9.73 -7.81 9.14
C VAL A 103 8.77 -7.35 8.05
N GLY A 104 7.46 -7.25 8.35
CA GLY A 104 6.44 -6.76 7.42
C GLY A 104 6.65 -5.29 7.04
N LYS A 105 7.07 -4.45 7.99
CA LYS A 105 7.43 -3.05 7.71
C LYS A 105 8.66 -2.98 6.77
N ALA A 106 9.69 -3.78 7.04
CA ALA A 106 10.86 -3.88 6.17
C ALA A 106 10.51 -4.37 4.76
N LEU A 107 9.64 -5.39 4.64
CA LEU A 107 9.14 -5.88 3.35
C LEU A 107 8.39 -4.80 2.58
N ALA A 108 7.58 -3.98 3.24
CA ALA A 108 6.87 -2.87 2.59
C ALA A 108 7.83 -1.84 1.98
N VAL A 109 8.99 -1.60 2.63
CA VAL A 109 10.06 -0.74 2.10
C VAL A 109 10.80 -1.42 0.94
N ILE A 110 11.11 -2.71 1.04
CA ILE A 110 11.75 -3.46 -0.06
C ILE A 110 10.84 -3.48 -1.30
N ILE A 111 9.54 -3.72 -1.12
CA ILE A 111 8.56 -3.66 -2.21
C ILE A 111 8.51 -2.26 -2.80
N LEU A 112 8.61 -1.19 -2.00
CA LEU A 112 8.69 0.18 -2.50
C LEU A 112 9.89 0.36 -3.44
N ILE A 113 11.08 -0.09 -3.05
CA ILE A 113 12.29 0.00 -3.88
C ILE A 113 12.08 -0.72 -5.22
N LEU A 114 11.52 -1.93 -5.19
CA LEU A 114 11.21 -2.69 -6.40
C LEU A 114 10.18 -1.98 -7.27
N GLN A 115 9.17 -1.32 -6.67
CA GLN A 115 8.14 -0.56 -7.38
C GLN A 115 8.72 0.69 -8.04
N VAL A 116 9.59 1.43 -7.34
CA VAL A 116 10.26 2.61 -7.91
C VAL A 116 11.08 2.22 -9.14
N ALA A 117 11.84 1.11 -9.04
CA ALA A 117 12.68 0.63 -10.14
C ALA A 117 11.88 -0.04 -11.28
N GLY A 118 10.81 -0.77 -10.95
CA GLY A 118 10.14 -1.69 -11.89
C GLY A 118 8.77 -1.23 -12.42
N SER A 119 8.20 -0.12 -11.95
CA SER A 119 6.83 0.28 -12.33
C SER A 119 6.70 0.97 -13.69
N GLY A 120 7.80 1.33 -14.34
CA GLY A 120 7.74 2.14 -15.55
C GLY A 120 7.31 3.59 -15.30
N GLY A 121 7.45 4.08 -14.06
CA GLY A 121 7.04 5.42 -13.67
C GLY A 121 7.98 6.51 -14.15
N THR A 122 9.27 6.27 -14.05
CA THR A 122 10.34 7.20 -14.48
C THR A 122 10.84 6.92 -15.88
N PHE A 123 10.95 5.64 -16.24
CA PHE A 123 11.38 5.19 -17.58
C PHE A 123 10.37 4.21 -18.16
N PRO A 124 10.21 4.15 -19.50
CA PRO A 124 9.38 3.11 -20.13
C PRO A 124 9.83 1.71 -19.71
N ILE A 125 8.87 0.80 -19.54
CA ILE A 125 9.15 -0.60 -19.08
C ILE A 125 10.05 -1.31 -20.09
N GLU A 126 9.99 -0.93 -21.36
CA GLU A 126 10.74 -1.51 -22.47
C GLU A 126 12.26 -1.35 -22.33
N VAL A 127 12.71 -0.31 -21.64
CA VAL A 127 14.16 -0.06 -21.41
C VAL A 127 14.68 -0.67 -20.11
N LEU A 128 13.81 -1.25 -19.27
CA LEU A 128 14.21 -1.87 -18.02
C LEU A 128 14.93 -3.21 -18.25
N PRO A 129 15.87 -3.61 -17.37
CA PRO A 129 16.45 -4.95 -17.38
C PRO A 129 15.40 -6.06 -17.26
N ALA A 130 15.69 -7.22 -17.84
CA ALA A 130 14.77 -8.35 -17.92
C ALA A 130 14.13 -8.76 -16.56
N PRO A 131 14.85 -8.80 -15.41
CA PRO A 131 14.25 -9.12 -14.13
C PRO A 131 13.12 -8.15 -13.72
N PHE A 132 13.29 -6.85 -13.95
CA PHE A 132 12.28 -5.84 -13.62
C PHE A 132 11.06 -5.94 -14.52
N LYS A 133 11.24 -6.27 -15.82
CA LYS A 133 10.11 -6.54 -16.73
C LYS A 133 9.27 -7.71 -16.26
N ALA A 134 9.91 -8.78 -15.77
CA ALA A 134 9.22 -9.97 -15.28
C ALA A 134 8.42 -9.69 -13.98
N ILE A 135 8.91 -8.82 -13.11
CA ILE A 135 8.27 -8.48 -11.83
C ILE A 135 7.20 -7.39 -12.01
N ALA A 136 7.33 -6.51 -13.01
CA ALA A 136 6.43 -5.37 -13.24
C ALA A 136 4.92 -5.70 -13.19
N PRO A 137 4.41 -6.83 -13.74
CA PRO A 137 3.00 -7.18 -13.65
C PRO A 137 2.50 -7.46 -12.22
N PHE A 138 3.40 -7.79 -11.30
CA PHE A 138 3.10 -8.09 -9.90
C PHE A 138 3.22 -6.87 -8.98
N LEU A 139 3.50 -5.70 -9.56
CA LEU A 139 3.67 -4.45 -8.81
C LEU A 139 2.43 -3.57 -8.93
N PRO A 140 1.75 -3.21 -7.83
CA PRO A 140 0.55 -2.38 -7.87
C PRO A 140 0.79 -0.98 -8.41
N PHE A 141 2.01 -0.41 -8.27
CA PHE A 141 2.35 0.93 -8.80
C PHE A 141 2.14 1.06 -10.30
N LYS A 142 2.52 0.07 -11.08
CA LYS A 142 2.33 0.09 -12.53
C LYS A 142 0.88 0.45 -12.89
N TYR A 143 -0.05 -0.20 -12.24
CA TYR A 143 -1.47 -0.02 -12.52
C TYR A 143 -2.02 1.30 -11.97
N GLY A 144 -1.62 1.69 -10.75
CA GLY A 144 -1.99 2.97 -10.16
C GLY A 144 -1.45 4.16 -10.98
N ILE A 145 -0.18 4.10 -11.39
CA ILE A 145 0.45 5.13 -12.22
C ILE A 145 -0.25 5.25 -13.58
N ASN A 146 -0.54 4.11 -14.24
CA ASN A 146 -1.21 4.13 -15.53
C ASN A 146 -2.63 4.67 -15.42
N ALA A 147 -3.43 4.25 -14.41
CA ALA A 147 -4.75 4.80 -14.18
C ALA A 147 -4.71 6.33 -13.94
N LEU A 148 -3.74 6.82 -13.15
CA LEU A 148 -3.54 8.26 -12.94
C LEU A 148 -3.09 8.99 -14.22
N ARG A 149 -2.29 8.35 -15.09
CA ARG A 149 -1.88 8.93 -16.37
C ARG A 149 -3.07 9.22 -17.28
N GLU A 150 -4.04 8.27 -17.34
CA GLU A 150 -5.27 8.45 -18.12
C GLU A 150 -6.08 9.67 -17.64
N THR A 151 -6.11 9.93 -16.34
CA THR A 151 -6.85 11.09 -15.81
C THR A 151 -6.17 12.42 -16.11
N VAL A 152 -4.85 12.42 -16.29
CA VAL A 152 -4.03 13.63 -16.52
C VAL A 152 -3.89 13.96 -18.00
N ALA A 153 -3.58 12.96 -18.85
CA ALA A 153 -3.14 13.17 -20.22
C ALA A 153 -4.26 13.04 -21.28
N GLY A 154 -5.43 12.63 -20.88
CA GLY A 154 -6.53 12.30 -21.77
C GLY A 154 -7.09 10.91 -21.44
N LEU A 155 -8.41 10.79 -21.34
CA LEU A 155 -9.07 9.63 -20.81
C LEU A 155 -9.38 8.60 -21.92
N ASP A 156 -8.61 7.50 -21.95
CA ASP A 156 -9.06 6.27 -22.59
C ASP A 156 -9.79 5.39 -21.55
N TRP A 157 -11.09 5.29 -21.68
CA TRP A 157 -11.92 4.53 -20.73
C TRP A 157 -11.54 3.05 -20.65
N GLY A 158 -11.11 2.43 -21.76
CA GLY A 158 -10.69 1.03 -21.80
C GLY A 158 -9.45 0.82 -20.96
N SER A 159 -8.42 1.60 -21.20
CA SER A 159 -7.15 1.58 -20.46
C SER A 159 -7.34 1.94 -19.00
N TYR A 160 -8.13 2.98 -18.70
CA TYR A 160 -8.41 3.41 -17.33
C TYR A 160 -9.04 2.29 -16.50
N TRP A 161 -10.15 1.71 -16.95
CA TRP A 161 -10.85 0.65 -16.21
C TRP A 161 -10.04 -0.63 -16.11
N HIS A 162 -9.26 -0.97 -17.15
CA HIS A 162 -8.33 -2.09 -17.08
C HIS A 162 -7.30 -1.90 -15.97
N ASN A 163 -6.62 -0.77 -15.93
CA ASN A 163 -5.59 -0.49 -14.92
C ASN A 163 -6.19 -0.37 -13.52
N LEU A 164 -7.34 0.29 -13.37
CA LEU A 164 -8.03 0.40 -12.09
C LEU A 164 -8.49 -0.98 -11.59
N GLY A 165 -9.05 -1.82 -12.46
CA GLY A 165 -9.44 -3.18 -12.13
C GLY A 165 -8.26 -4.04 -11.72
N MET A 166 -7.15 -3.97 -12.44
CA MET A 166 -5.90 -4.67 -12.08
C MET A 166 -5.36 -4.20 -10.73
N LEU A 167 -5.43 -2.89 -10.43
CA LEU A 167 -5.06 -2.37 -9.12
C LEU A 167 -5.95 -2.95 -8.00
N LEU A 168 -7.26 -3.03 -8.20
CA LEU A 168 -8.20 -3.58 -7.24
C LEU A 168 -8.00 -5.09 -7.00
N ILE A 169 -7.49 -5.85 -7.96
CA ILE A 169 -7.17 -7.27 -7.79
C ILE A 169 -6.17 -7.48 -6.65
N PHE A 170 -5.26 -6.52 -6.39
CA PHE A 170 -4.29 -6.61 -5.29
C PHE A 170 -4.95 -6.60 -3.88
N ILE A 171 -6.21 -6.21 -3.77
CA ILE A 171 -6.98 -6.36 -2.52
C ILE A 171 -7.07 -7.83 -2.11
N VAL A 172 -7.26 -8.72 -3.07
CA VAL A 172 -7.45 -10.17 -2.80
C VAL A 172 -6.22 -10.78 -2.11
N PRO A 173 -5.00 -10.72 -2.69
CA PRO A 173 -3.81 -11.26 -2.03
C PRO A 173 -3.51 -10.54 -0.70
N ALA A 174 -3.79 -9.23 -0.58
CA ALA A 174 -3.62 -8.51 0.67
C ALA A 174 -4.56 -9.03 1.77
N LEU A 175 -5.82 -9.30 1.46
CA LEU A 175 -6.76 -9.89 2.42
C LEU A 175 -6.39 -11.34 2.77
N ILE A 176 -5.99 -12.15 1.79
CA ILE A 176 -5.51 -13.52 2.03
C ILE A 176 -4.32 -13.49 3.00
N LEU A 177 -3.35 -12.61 2.75
CA LEU A 177 -2.18 -12.43 3.60
C LEU A 177 -2.59 -12.06 5.04
N GLY A 178 -3.40 -11.02 5.21
CA GLY A 178 -3.77 -10.48 6.52
C GLY A 178 -4.73 -11.35 7.33
N LEU A 179 -5.60 -12.12 6.67
CA LEU A 179 -6.62 -12.93 7.33
C LEU A 179 -6.23 -14.40 7.49
N LEU A 180 -5.65 -15.02 6.45
CA LEU A 180 -5.37 -16.45 6.43
C LEU A 180 -3.93 -16.75 6.86
N LEU A 181 -2.94 -16.07 6.30
CA LEU A 181 -1.54 -16.36 6.56
C LEU A 181 -1.03 -15.85 7.91
N ARG A 182 -1.76 -14.93 8.56
CA ARG A 182 -1.40 -14.44 9.89
C ARG A 182 -1.30 -15.56 10.92
N LYS A 183 -2.24 -16.53 10.93
CA LYS A 183 -2.26 -17.61 11.93
C LYS A 183 -1.01 -18.52 11.88
N PRO A 184 -0.60 -19.08 10.73
CA PRO A 184 0.61 -19.90 10.64
C PRO A 184 1.89 -19.08 10.86
N CYS A 185 1.92 -17.80 10.47
CA CYS A 185 3.10 -16.95 10.61
C CYS A 185 3.39 -16.50 12.05
N ILE A 186 2.43 -16.56 12.99
CA ILE A 186 2.63 -16.16 14.39
C ILE A 186 3.83 -16.89 15.04
N LYS A 187 4.03 -18.17 14.75
CA LYS A 187 5.16 -18.95 15.30
C LYS A 187 6.51 -18.49 14.75
N ILE A 188 6.54 -18.17 13.44
CA ILE A 188 7.74 -17.68 12.75
C ILE A 188 8.09 -16.28 13.27
N ILE A 189 7.07 -15.44 13.47
CA ILE A 189 7.24 -14.07 13.98
C ILE A 189 7.76 -14.10 15.42
N ALA A 190 7.22 -14.97 16.28
CA ALA A 190 7.71 -15.11 17.65
C ALA A 190 9.20 -15.47 17.69
N PHE A 191 9.64 -16.40 16.84
CA PHE A 191 11.04 -16.75 16.71
C PHE A 191 11.92 -15.58 16.23
N PHE A 192 11.46 -14.82 15.25
CA PHE A 192 12.21 -13.64 14.75
C PHE A 192 12.26 -12.52 15.79
N ASN A 193 11.15 -12.24 16.50
CA ASN A 193 11.12 -11.22 17.54
C ASN A 193 12.05 -11.59 18.71
N GLU A 194 12.07 -12.86 19.13
CA GLU A 194 12.99 -13.36 20.16
C GLU A 194 14.45 -13.17 19.75
N LYS A 195 14.78 -13.46 18.47
CA LYS A 195 16.13 -13.26 17.95
C LYS A 195 16.53 -11.79 17.80
N ILE A 196 15.56 -10.91 17.52
CA ILE A 196 15.82 -9.47 17.44
C ILE A 196 16.02 -8.89 18.84
N GLU A 197 15.25 -9.33 19.84
CA GLU A 197 15.42 -8.95 21.24
C GLU A 197 16.76 -9.44 21.81
N GLU A 198 17.18 -10.67 21.47
CA GLU A 198 18.50 -11.21 21.85
C GLU A 198 19.69 -10.45 21.23
N SER A 199 19.48 -9.77 20.11
CA SER A 199 20.57 -9.07 19.39
C SER A 199 20.82 -7.65 19.84
N ASP A 200 20.14 -7.14 20.88
CA ASP A 200 20.21 -5.75 21.38
C ASP A 200 20.00 -4.65 20.28
N LEU A 201 19.42 -5.02 19.14
CA LEU A 201 19.20 -4.10 18.01
C LEU A 201 17.92 -3.25 18.13
N VAL A 202 17.16 -3.44 19.19
CA VAL A 202 15.96 -2.64 19.50
C VAL A 202 16.22 -1.87 20.78
N ILE A 203 16.57 -0.60 20.63
CA ILE A 203 16.54 0.40 21.70
C ILE A 203 15.12 0.95 21.81
#